data_38ea7f528de9e897dbba706e4f77dc86
#
_entry.id   38ea7f528de9e897dbba706e4f77dc86
#
_cell.length_a   1.000
_cell.length_b   1.000
_cell.length_c   1.000
_cell.angle_alpha   90.00
_cell.angle_beta   90.00
_cell.angle_gamma   90.00
#
_symmetry.space_group_name_H-M   'P 1'
#
loop_
_entity.id
_entity.type
_entity.pdbx_description
1 polymer ?
#
loop_
_entity_poly.entity_id
_entity_poly.type
_entity_poly.pdbx_seq_one_letter_code
_entity_poly.pdbx_strand_id
1 'polypeptide(L)'
;MMRDFVVVGLSHRTAPVEIREHLAVAPDRLEQELREIAANGRLDEALLISTCNRVELYVTSANPIAASQIAKDALAKRLPEAADDDVLYQERGIDVVRHIFRVASSLDSLVIGEPQILGQVKEAFDAAKGAGTMGTLLGRCFTQSFATAKRVRNETGIAEGTVSVSSIACELAKKIFGNLEGRRTLLIGAGEMGEAAARSLQQTGTNLHVINRSEERARALAESCAGRAVPYERLTTELADADVVIVSTASPKFILTPELMKSVVRSRRRRPLFIIDIAVPRDVDPRVANMDNVFVYDVDDLQQVAEENLAVRAREAALAERIIEEELDAFSAWRRSLELA
;
A
#
# COMPACT_ATOMS: atom_id res chain seq x y z
N MET A 1 1.26 -34.09 13.71
CA MET A 1 0.44 -33.65 12.58
C MET A 1 1.12 -32.44 11.96
N MET A 2 1.39 -32.45 10.67
CA MET A 2 2.14 -31.38 10.02
C MET A 2 1.32 -30.10 9.96
N ARG A 3 1.93 -28.97 10.33
CA ARG A 3 1.31 -27.64 10.20
C ARG A 3 1.33 -27.21 8.75
N ASP A 4 0.29 -26.57 8.29
CA ASP A 4 0.19 -26.04 6.94
C ASP A 4 -0.04 -24.54 6.94
N PHE A 5 0.30 -23.89 5.82
CA PHE A 5 0.13 -22.47 5.61
C PHE A 5 -1.29 -22.15 5.16
N VAL A 6 -1.81 -21.03 5.63
CA VAL A 6 -3.07 -20.44 5.17
C VAL A 6 -2.86 -18.93 5.03
N VAL A 7 -3.39 -18.33 3.98
CA VAL A 7 -3.61 -16.90 3.87
C VAL A 7 -5.08 -16.62 3.64
N VAL A 8 -5.59 -15.62 4.33
CA VAL A 8 -6.90 -15.02 4.07
C VAL A 8 -6.70 -13.52 3.97
N GLY A 9 -7.26 -12.89 2.98
CA GLY A 9 -7.11 -11.47 2.80
C GLY A 9 -7.91 -10.91 1.64
N LEU A 10 -7.75 -9.61 1.42
CA LEU A 10 -8.23 -8.91 0.24
C LEU A 10 -7.10 -8.07 -0.36
N SER A 11 -7.25 -7.75 -1.64
CA SER A 11 -6.32 -6.89 -2.35
C SER A 11 -7.06 -5.97 -3.32
N HIS A 12 -6.34 -5.06 -3.97
CA HIS A 12 -6.86 -4.20 -5.04
C HIS A 12 -7.53 -4.99 -6.18
N ARG A 13 -7.28 -6.31 -6.30
CA ARG A 13 -7.90 -7.18 -7.31
C ARG A 13 -9.27 -7.70 -6.88
N THR A 14 -9.52 -7.80 -5.59
CA THR A 14 -10.74 -8.41 -5.04
C THR A 14 -11.66 -7.41 -4.36
N ALA A 15 -11.15 -6.25 -3.99
CA ALA A 15 -11.90 -5.24 -3.27
C ALA A 15 -11.46 -3.82 -3.66
N PRO A 16 -12.40 -2.89 -3.89
CA PRO A 16 -12.10 -1.49 -4.13
C PRO A 16 -11.59 -0.81 -2.85
N VAL A 17 -11.01 0.38 -2.97
CA VAL A 17 -10.41 1.11 -1.84
C VAL A 17 -11.38 1.34 -0.70
N GLU A 18 -12.66 1.56 -1.00
CA GLU A 18 -13.75 1.75 -0.03
C GLU A 18 -13.88 0.57 0.95
N ILE A 19 -13.61 -0.63 0.47
CA ILE A 19 -13.67 -1.85 1.31
C ILE A 19 -12.31 -2.06 2.00
N ARG A 20 -11.20 -1.88 1.27
CA ARG A 20 -9.84 -2.09 1.81
C ARG A 20 -9.53 -1.19 3.00
N GLU A 21 -9.97 0.06 2.98
CA GLU A 21 -9.72 1.03 4.05
C GLU A 21 -10.35 0.63 5.41
N HIS A 22 -11.44 -0.15 5.40
CA HIS A 22 -12.05 -0.67 6.63
C HIS A 22 -11.18 -1.73 7.33
N LEU A 23 -10.39 -2.49 6.55
CA LEU A 23 -9.51 -3.52 7.09
C LEU A 23 -8.11 -2.99 7.38
N ALA A 24 -7.75 -1.81 6.85
CA ALA A 24 -6.43 -1.24 7.02
C ALA A 24 -6.04 -1.10 8.51
N VAL A 25 -4.83 -1.53 8.83
CA VAL A 25 -4.26 -1.46 10.19
C VAL A 25 -3.02 -0.58 10.13
N ALA A 26 -3.01 0.47 10.94
CA ALA A 26 -1.86 1.35 11.03
C ALA A 26 -0.63 0.60 11.57
N PRO A 27 0.58 0.93 11.14
CA PRO A 27 1.81 0.20 11.50
C PRO A 27 2.02 0.08 13.02
N ASP A 28 1.70 1.12 13.79
CA ASP A 28 1.80 1.15 15.26
C ASP A 28 0.75 0.28 15.97
N ARG A 29 -0.24 -0.23 15.28
CA ARG A 29 -1.30 -1.09 15.79
C ARG A 29 -1.13 -2.58 15.41
N LEU A 30 -0.24 -2.91 14.47
CA LEU A 30 -0.06 -4.28 13.96
C LEU A 30 0.26 -5.29 15.07
N GLU A 31 1.15 -4.96 16.00
CA GLU A 31 1.48 -5.86 17.11
C GLU A 31 0.30 -6.16 18.02
N GLN A 32 -0.48 -5.13 18.37
CA GLN A 32 -1.67 -5.29 19.20
C GLN A 32 -2.70 -6.16 18.50
N GLU A 33 -2.96 -5.88 17.24
CA GLU A 33 -3.91 -6.63 16.44
C GLU A 33 -3.55 -8.13 16.33
N LEU A 34 -2.27 -8.41 16.10
CA LEU A 34 -1.78 -9.79 16.05
C LEU A 34 -1.93 -10.51 17.39
N ARG A 35 -1.68 -9.83 18.52
CA ARG A 35 -1.92 -10.40 19.85
C ARG A 35 -3.39 -10.74 20.10
N GLU A 36 -4.30 -9.86 19.65
CA GLU A 36 -5.75 -10.08 19.77
C GLU A 36 -6.22 -11.27 18.92
N ILE A 37 -5.72 -11.40 17.68
CA ILE A 37 -6.01 -12.53 16.79
C ILE A 37 -5.48 -13.83 17.38
N ALA A 38 -4.24 -13.83 17.89
CA ALA A 38 -3.59 -15.02 18.45
C ALA A 38 -4.19 -15.45 19.81
N ALA A 39 -4.79 -14.54 20.58
CA ALA A 39 -5.41 -14.85 21.87
C ALA A 39 -6.52 -15.91 21.78
N ASN A 40 -7.08 -16.16 20.60
CA ASN A 40 -8.04 -17.22 20.36
C ASN A 40 -7.45 -18.65 20.45
N GLY A 41 -6.11 -18.80 20.60
CA GLY A 41 -5.41 -20.04 20.97
C GLY A 41 -5.47 -21.19 19.95
N ARG A 42 -5.93 -20.94 18.72
CA ARG A 42 -6.11 -21.97 17.67
C ARG A 42 -5.19 -21.82 16.47
N LEU A 43 -4.34 -20.80 16.49
CA LEU A 43 -3.33 -20.53 15.47
C LEU A 43 -1.94 -20.79 16.06
N ASP A 44 -1.08 -21.48 15.33
CA ASP A 44 0.29 -21.76 15.78
C ASP A 44 1.19 -20.55 15.55
N GLU A 45 1.02 -19.89 14.42
CA GLU A 45 1.74 -18.68 14.02
C GLU A 45 0.79 -17.74 13.27
N ALA A 46 1.05 -16.43 13.36
CA ALA A 46 0.28 -15.41 12.66
C ALA A 46 1.14 -14.21 12.26
N LEU A 47 0.90 -13.66 11.06
CA LEU A 47 1.47 -12.42 10.54
C LEU A 47 0.42 -11.67 9.73
N LEU A 48 0.31 -10.36 9.93
CA LEU A 48 -0.64 -9.50 9.23
C LEU A 48 0.12 -8.48 8.36
N ILE A 49 -0.10 -8.55 7.05
CA ILE A 49 0.33 -7.50 6.12
C ILE A 49 -0.84 -6.54 5.93
N SER A 50 -0.59 -5.25 6.11
CA SER A 50 -1.55 -4.18 5.83
C SER A 50 -0.84 -3.06 5.07
N THR A 51 -1.25 -2.84 3.82
CA THR A 51 -0.71 -1.82 2.90
C THR A 51 -1.86 -1.09 2.22
N CYS A 52 -1.57 -0.11 1.35
CA CYS A 52 -2.61 0.54 0.55
C CYS A 52 -3.32 -0.43 -0.42
N ASN A 53 -2.65 -1.51 -0.83
CA ASN A 53 -3.15 -2.41 -1.86
C ASN A 53 -3.65 -3.76 -1.35
N ARG A 54 -3.38 -4.12 -0.08
CA ARG A 54 -3.79 -5.41 0.50
C ARG A 54 -3.85 -5.41 2.01
N VAL A 55 -4.74 -6.23 2.54
CA VAL A 55 -4.73 -6.66 3.94
C VAL A 55 -4.82 -8.18 3.96
N GLU A 56 -3.80 -8.84 4.47
CA GLU A 56 -3.63 -10.30 4.41
C GLU A 56 -3.16 -10.85 5.75
N LEU A 57 -3.90 -11.83 6.27
CA LEU A 57 -3.53 -12.56 7.48
C LEU A 57 -2.97 -13.92 7.08
N TYR A 58 -1.68 -14.11 7.35
CA TYR A 58 -0.95 -15.36 7.16
C TYR A 58 -0.89 -16.13 8.46
N VAL A 59 -1.24 -17.39 8.43
CA VAL A 59 -1.26 -18.24 9.62
C VAL A 59 -0.73 -19.64 9.32
N THR A 60 -0.26 -20.34 10.35
CA THR A 60 0.03 -21.77 10.28
C THR A 60 -0.81 -22.52 11.30
N SER A 61 -1.24 -23.75 10.96
CA SER A 61 -1.98 -24.61 11.87
C SER A 61 -1.91 -26.07 11.43
N ALA A 62 -2.03 -26.96 12.42
CA ALA A 62 -2.25 -28.38 12.18
C ALA A 62 -3.65 -28.69 11.57
N ASN A 63 -4.59 -27.73 11.68
CA ASN A 63 -5.91 -27.79 11.04
C ASN A 63 -6.13 -26.56 10.15
N PRO A 64 -5.67 -26.61 8.88
CA PRO A 64 -5.73 -25.46 7.98
C PRO A 64 -7.16 -25.02 7.62
N ILE A 65 -8.14 -25.92 7.69
CA ILE A 65 -9.55 -25.58 7.43
C ILE A 65 -10.09 -24.70 8.56
N ALA A 66 -9.88 -25.12 9.81
CA ALA A 66 -10.29 -24.32 10.97
C ALA A 66 -9.54 -23.00 11.05
N ALA A 67 -8.23 -23.01 10.74
CA ALA A 67 -7.40 -21.79 10.71
C ALA A 67 -7.89 -20.79 9.66
N SER A 68 -8.28 -21.27 8.47
CA SER A 68 -8.86 -20.44 7.42
C SER A 68 -10.15 -19.75 7.90
N GLN A 69 -11.04 -20.48 8.57
CA GLN A 69 -12.27 -19.89 9.10
C GLN A 69 -11.98 -18.85 10.19
N ILE A 70 -11.04 -19.14 11.11
CA ILE A 70 -10.65 -18.19 12.15
C ILE A 70 -10.05 -16.91 11.55
N ALA A 71 -9.20 -17.05 10.54
CA ALA A 71 -8.63 -15.91 9.84
C ALA A 71 -9.70 -15.09 9.09
N LYS A 72 -10.63 -15.79 8.41
CA LYS A 72 -11.77 -15.15 7.75
C LYS A 72 -12.64 -14.38 8.76
N ASP A 73 -13.01 -15.02 9.87
CA ASP A 73 -13.83 -14.41 10.92
C ASP A 73 -13.13 -13.18 11.55
N ALA A 74 -11.80 -13.22 11.70
CA ALA A 74 -11.04 -12.11 12.24
C ALA A 74 -11.09 -10.87 11.33
N LEU A 75 -10.94 -11.05 10.02
CA LEU A 75 -11.00 -9.98 9.04
C LEU A 75 -12.44 -9.51 8.77
N ALA A 76 -13.39 -10.44 8.68
CA ALA A 76 -14.78 -10.15 8.38
C ALA A 76 -15.45 -9.22 9.40
N LYS A 77 -15.01 -9.23 10.67
CA LYS A 77 -15.51 -8.32 11.71
C LYS A 77 -15.37 -6.84 11.37
N ARG A 78 -14.47 -6.51 10.45
CA ARG A 78 -14.18 -5.14 10.04
C ARG A 78 -14.78 -4.78 8.69
N LEU A 79 -15.29 -5.78 7.96
CA LEU A 79 -15.95 -5.53 6.68
C LEU A 79 -17.25 -4.75 6.92
N PRO A 80 -17.58 -3.78 6.07
CA PRO A 80 -18.88 -3.13 6.10
C PRO A 80 -19.99 -4.14 5.75
N GLU A 81 -21.21 -3.95 6.28
CA GLU A 81 -22.36 -4.82 6.01
C GLU A 81 -22.70 -4.95 4.52
N ALA A 82 -22.31 -3.96 3.71
CA ALA A 82 -22.54 -3.93 2.28
C ALA A 82 -21.43 -4.65 1.46
N ALA A 83 -20.41 -5.22 2.11
CA ALA A 83 -19.36 -5.94 1.40
C ALA A 83 -19.86 -7.30 0.95
N ASP A 84 -19.54 -7.68 -0.28
CA ASP A 84 -19.84 -9.00 -0.80
C ASP A 84 -19.04 -10.09 -0.04
N ASP A 85 -19.61 -11.28 0.09
CA ASP A 85 -18.97 -12.41 0.80
C ASP A 85 -17.67 -12.88 0.13
N ASP A 86 -17.47 -12.56 -1.15
CA ASP A 86 -16.36 -13.03 -1.98
C ASP A 86 -15.16 -12.05 -2.03
N VAL A 87 -15.19 -10.93 -1.30
CA VAL A 87 -14.07 -9.98 -1.28
C VAL A 87 -12.81 -10.56 -0.62
N LEU A 88 -12.97 -11.52 0.30
CA LEU A 88 -11.87 -12.20 0.97
C LEU A 88 -11.48 -13.48 0.20
N TYR A 89 -10.30 -13.48 -0.39
CA TYR A 89 -9.71 -14.71 -0.94
C TYR A 89 -9.00 -15.51 0.15
N GLN A 90 -8.77 -16.78 -0.16
CA GLN A 90 -7.98 -17.68 0.67
C GLN A 90 -7.12 -18.60 -0.17
N GLU A 91 -5.90 -18.88 0.30
CA GLU A 91 -5.00 -19.89 -0.27
C GLU A 91 -4.43 -20.78 0.83
N ARG A 92 -3.88 -21.93 0.47
CA ARG A 92 -3.35 -22.94 1.41
C ARG A 92 -2.08 -23.60 0.86
N GLY A 93 -1.28 -24.09 1.78
CA GLY A 93 -0.13 -24.91 1.44
C GLY A 93 0.96 -24.15 0.69
N ILE A 94 1.46 -24.75 -0.39
CA ILE A 94 2.56 -24.19 -1.18
C ILE A 94 2.16 -22.93 -1.96
N ASP A 95 0.87 -22.77 -2.28
CA ASP A 95 0.38 -21.59 -2.97
C ASP A 95 0.49 -20.34 -2.11
N VAL A 96 0.36 -20.47 -0.78
CA VAL A 96 0.63 -19.38 0.17
C VAL A 96 2.09 -18.96 0.09
N VAL A 97 3.02 -19.91 0.03
CA VAL A 97 4.46 -19.62 -0.07
C VAL A 97 4.77 -18.90 -1.38
N ARG A 98 4.20 -19.39 -2.49
CA ARG A 98 4.30 -18.73 -3.81
C ARG A 98 3.76 -17.31 -3.73
N HIS A 99 2.61 -17.12 -3.12
CA HIS A 99 1.98 -15.82 -2.96
C HIS A 99 2.87 -14.84 -2.17
N ILE A 100 3.41 -15.27 -1.01
CA ILE A 100 4.35 -14.46 -0.23
C ILE A 100 5.58 -14.04 -1.07
N PHE A 101 6.16 -14.97 -1.84
CA PHE A 101 7.33 -14.67 -2.68
C PHE A 101 6.99 -13.66 -3.77
N ARG A 102 5.81 -13.77 -4.39
CA ARG A 102 5.31 -12.80 -5.40
C ARG A 102 5.07 -11.43 -4.80
N VAL A 103 4.41 -11.37 -3.63
CA VAL A 103 4.13 -10.13 -2.90
C VAL A 103 5.43 -9.43 -2.52
N ALA A 104 6.36 -10.13 -1.86
CA ALA A 104 7.65 -9.56 -1.45
C ALA A 104 8.50 -9.10 -2.64
N SER A 105 8.36 -9.76 -3.80
CA SER A 105 9.05 -9.43 -5.06
C SER A 105 8.32 -8.36 -5.89
N SER A 106 7.23 -7.78 -5.39
CA SER A 106 6.41 -6.75 -6.07
C SER A 106 5.78 -7.22 -7.39
N LEU A 107 5.56 -8.53 -7.58
CA LEU A 107 4.88 -9.08 -8.76
C LEU A 107 3.36 -9.06 -8.63
N ASP A 108 2.87 -8.94 -7.42
CA ASP A 108 1.44 -8.83 -7.11
C ASP A 108 1.08 -7.46 -6.54
N SER A 109 1.83 -6.42 -6.89
CA SER A 109 1.54 -5.02 -6.55
C SER A 109 0.77 -4.34 -7.65
N LEU A 110 0.07 -3.25 -7.32
CA LEU A 110 -0.59 -2.36 -8.29
C LEU A 110 0.41 -1.91 -9.36
N VAL A 111 1.62 -1.62 -8.94
CA VAL A 111 2.75 -1.30 -9.81
C VAL A 111 3.80 -2.39 -9.67
N ILE A 112 3.94 -3.22 -10.70
CA ILE A 112 4.93 -4.29 -10.71
C ILE A 112 6.34 -3.71 -10.54
N GLY A 113 7.09 -4.25 -9.57
CA GLY A 113 8.45 -3.82 -9.26
C GLY A 113 8.54 -2.67 -8.25
N GLU A 114 7.43 -2.21 -7.66
CA GLU A 114 7.42 -1.14 -6.66
C GLU A 114 8.35 -1.45 -5.47
N PRO A 115 9.29 -0.54 -5.12
CA PRO A 115 10.29 -0.84 -4.09
C PRO A 115 9.73 -0.87 -2.68
N GLN A 116 8.59 -0.24 -2.41
CA GLN A 116 8.04 -0.01 -1.08
C GLN A 116 7.49 -1.28 -0.43
N ILE A 117 6.86 -2.18 -1.21
CA ILE A 117 6.20 -3.38 -0.66
C ILE A 117 7.15 -4.26 0.18
N LEU A 118 8.41 -4.41 -0.23
CA LEU A 118 9.38 -5.22 0.53
C LEU A 118 9.67 -4.60 1.91
N GLY A 119 9.69 -3.27 2.01
CA GLY A 119 9.81 -2.56 3.28
C GLY A 119 8.61 -2.87 4.18
N GLN A 120 7.41 -2.72 3.65
CA GLN A 120 6.16 -2.99 4.38
C GLN A 120 6.02 -4.44 4.84
N VAL A 121 6.44 -5.41 4.01
CA VAL A 121 6.47 -6.83 4.41
C VAL A 121 7.46 -7.08 5.54
N LYS A 122 8.61 -6.39 5.55
CA LYS A 122 9.57 -6.48 6.67
C LYS A 122 9.03 -5.86 7.95
N GLU A 123 8.36 -4.72 7.88
CA GLU A 123 7.69 -4.09 9.03
C GLU A 123 6.63 -5.03 9.63
N ALA A 124 5.81 -5.66 8.78
CA ALA A 124 4.84 -6.66 9.22
C ALA A 124 5.51 -7.88 9.90
N PHE A 125 6.63 -8.33 9.34
CA PHE A 125 7.43 -9.41 9.92
C PHE A 125 8.00 -9.04 11.30
N ASP A 126 8.52 -7.83 11.46
CA ASP A 126 9.06 -7.36 12.74
C ASP A 126 7.94 -7.14 13.77
N ALA A 127 6.76 -6.65 13.34
CA ALA A 127 5.58 -6.55 14.18
C ALA A 127 5.11 -7.93 14.69
N ALA A 128 5.10 -8.96 13.81
CA ALA A 128 4.74 -10.32 14.24
C ALA A 128 5.74 -10.92 15.24
N LYS A 129 7.04 -10.59 15.11
CA LYS A 129 8.05 -10.93 16.12
C LYS A 129 7.80 -10.22 17.44
N GLY A 130 7.54 -8.91 17.41
CA GLY A 130 7.23 -8.10 18.59
C GLY A 130 5.94 -8.55 19.29
N ALA A 131 4.97 -9.03 18.53
CA ALA A 131 3.73 -9.62 19.07
C ALA A 131 3.93 -11.02 19.69
N GLY A 132 5.04 -11.71 19.36
CA GLY A 132 5.28 -13.10 19.78
C GLY A 132 4.47 -14.13 18.99
N THR A 133 3.97 -13.77 17.82
CA THR A 133 3.14 -14.63 16.95
C THR A 133 3.92 -15.28 15.82
N MET A 134 5.20 -14.96 15.68
CA MET A 134 6.10 -15.52 14.68
C MET A 134 6.73 -16.83 15.19
N GLY A 135 6.64 -17.89 14.39
CA GLY A 135 7.32 -19.16 14.67
C GLY A 135 8.28 -19.57 13.54
N THR A 136 8.63 -20.85 13.52
CA THR A 136 9.66 -21.38 12.61
C THR A 136 9.20 -21.40 11.16
N LEU A 137 7.94 -21.76 10.87
CA LEU A 137 7.45 -21.93 9.50
C LEU A 137 7.26 -20.59 8.80
N LEU A 138 6.47 -19.67 9.40
CA LEU A 138 6.32 -18.32 8.85
C LEU A 138 7.66 -17.59 8.85
N GLY A 139 8.45 -17.70 9.93
CA GLY A 139 9.76 -17.08 10.02
C GLY A 139 10.69 -17.48 8.87
N ARG A 140 10.76 -18.77 8.54
CA ARG A 140 11.55 -19.27 7.42
C ARG A 140 10.99 -18.81 6.08
N CYS A 141 9.66 -18.88 5.90
CA CYS A 141 9.00 -18.49 4.66
C CYS A 141 9.26 -17.00 4.35
N PHE A 142 9.03 -16.09 5.29
CA PHE A 142 9.25 -14.67 5.10
C PHE A 142 10.75 -14.33 4.94
N THR A 143 11.64 -14.96 5.69
CA THR A 143 13.08 -14.73 5.51
C THR A 143 13.53 -15.15 4.11
N GLN A 144 13.04 -16.27 3.59
CA GLN A 144 13.35 -16.69 2.22
C GLN A 144 12.71 -15.76 1.19
N SER A 145 11.49 -15.25 1.43
CA SER A 145 10.86 -14.26 0.53
C SER A 145 11.69 -12.99 0.39
N PHE A 146 12.37 -12.54 1.46
CA PHE A 146 13.29 -11.39 1.38
C PHE A 146 14.52 -11.69 0.52
N ALA A 147 15.07 -12.90 0.61
CA ALA A 147 16.17 -13.34 -0.25
C ALA A 147 15.71 -13.46 -1.71
N THR A 148 14.54 -14.05 -1.95
CA THR A 148 13.91 -14.15 -3.27
C THR A 148 13.68 -12.76 -3.89
N ALA A 149 13.10 -11.83 -3.15
CA ALA A 149 12.88 -10.46 -3.61
C ALA A 149 14.19 -9.74 -3.97
N LYS A 150 15.26 -9.95 -3.20
CA LYS A 150 16.58 -9.41 -3.51
C LYS A 150 17.15 -10.04 -4.78
N ARG A 151 16.99 -11.36 -4.95
CA ARG A 151 17.42 -12.10 -6.11
C ARG A 151 16.70 -11.61 -7.37
N VAL A 152 15.37 -11.48 -7.31
CA VAL A 152 14.53 -10.94 -8.38
C VAL A 152 15.00 -9.55 -8.81
N ARG A 153 15.26 -8.65 -7.86
CA ARG A 153 15.74 -7.29 -8.16
C ARG A 153 17.11 -7.24 -8.81
N ASN A 154 18.00 -8.18 -8.46
CA ASN A 154 19.37 -8.20 -8.97
C ASN A 154 19.51 -8.92 -10.30
N GLU A 155 18.65 -9.92 -10.57
CA GLU A 155 18.75 -10.81 -11.73
C GLU A 155 17.75 -10.43 -12.84
N THR A 156 16.87 -9.46 -12.59
CA THR A 156 15.90 -8.95 -13.57
C THR A 156 15.88 -7.43 -13.60
N GLY A 157 15.41 -6.86 -14.71
CA GLY A 157 15.19 -5.42 -14.85
C GLY A 157 13.88 -4.92 -14.21
N ILE A 158 13.22 -5.74 -13.37
CA ILE A 158 11.88 -5.43 -12.84
C ILE A 158 11.85 -4.17 -11.95
N ALA A 159 12.97 -3.87 -11.31
CA ALA A 159 13.17 -2.68 -10.49
C ALA A 159 13.70 -1.46 -11.27
N GLU A 160 14.09 -1.63 -12.54
CA GLU A 160 14.62 -0.55 -13.36
C GLU A 160 13.48 0.32 -13.90
N GLY A 161 13.61 1.64 -13.72
CA GLY A 161 12.57 2.60 -14.13
C GLY A 161 11.25 2.40 -13.39
N THR A 162 11.30 1.96 -12.13
CA THR A 162 10.10 1.69 -11.32
C THR A 162 9.26 2.94 -11.14
N VAL A 163 8.03 2.84 -11.59
CA VAL A 163 6.95 3.79 -11.34
C VAL A 163 6.33 3.34 -10.01
N SER A 164 6.33 4.19 -9.00
CA SER A 164 5.56 3.98 -7.76
C SER A 164 4.15 4.58 -7.92
N VAL A 165 3.20 4.23 -7.06
CA VAL A 165 1.90 4.92 -6.99
C VAL A 165 2.09 6.43 -6.94
N SER A 166 3.08 6.90 -6.17
CA SER A 166 3.42 8.32 -6.08
C SER A 166 3.91 8.93 -7.41
N SER A 167 4.70 8.19 -8.21
CA SER A 167 5.14 8.68 -9.52
C SER A 167 4.03 8.62 -10.57
N ILE A 168 3.12 7.63 -10.48
CA ILE A 168 1.91 7.60 -11.32
C ILE A 168 1.01 8.79 -11.03
N ALA A 169 0.85 9.17 -9.75
CA ALA A 169 0.13 10.39 -9.38
C ALA A 169 0.73 11.63 -10.06
N CYS A 170 2.07 11.74 -10.11
CA CYS A 170 2.74 12.82 -10.82
C CYS A 170 2.57 12.74 -12.33
N GLU A 171 2.59 11.54 -12.92
CA GLU A 171 2.30 11.32 -14.34
C GLU A 171 0.86 11.69 -14.70
N LEU A 172 -0.11 11.31 -13.86
CA LEU A 172 -1.49 11.72 -14.05
C LEU A 172 -1.62 13.25 -14.04
N ALA A 173 -1.00 13.92 -13.08
CA ALA A 173 -0.98 15.38 -13.03
C ALA A 173 -0.37 15.97 -14.31
N LYS A 174 0.72 15.41 -14.84
CA LYS A 174 1.31 15.83 -16.14
C LYS A 174 0.36 15.57 -17.31
N LYS A 175 -0.32 14.42 -17.37
CA LYS A 175 -1.30 14.12 -18.43
C LYS A 175 -2.44 15.15 -18.43
N ILE A 176 -2.93 15.56 -17.27
CA ILE A 176 -4.02 16.54 -17.13
C ILE A 176 -3.58 17.95 -17.55
N PHE A 177 -2.40 18.38 -17.14
CA PHE A 177 -1.95 19.77 -17.34
C PHE A 177 -0.97 19.94 -18.52
N GLY A 178 -0.49 18.87 -19.12
CA GLY A 178 0.59 18.88 -20.12
C GLY A 178 1.96 19.23 -19.54
N ASN A 179 2.03 20.24 -18.66
CA ASN A 179 3.24 20.67 -17.96
C ASN A 179 2.88 21.17 -16.56
N LEU A 180 3.73 20.86 -15.59
CA LEU A 180 3.61 21.34 -14.21
C LEU A 180 4.53 22.53 -13.88
N GLU A 181 5.36 22.97 -14.81
CA GLU A 181 6.25 24.09 -14.62
C GLU A 181 5.48 25.36 -14.22
N GLY A 182 5.89 25.98 -13.12
CA GLY A 182 5.26 27.18 -12.57
C GLY A 182 3.89 26.96 -11.91
N ARG A 183 3.27 25.76 -12.04
CA ARG A 183 2.01 25.44 -11.35
C ARG A 183 2.25 25.23 -9.86
N ARG A 184 1.24 25.51 -9.06
CA ARG A 184 1.30 25.26 -7.62
C ARG A 184 0.79 23.87 -7.31
N THR A 185 1.67 23.03 -6.80
CA THR A 185 1.33 21.70 -6.28
C THR A 185 1.42 21.71 -4.76
N LEU A 186 0.34 21.29 -4.11
CA LEU A 186 0.25 21.13 -2.67
C LEU A 186 0.37 19.63 -2.33
N LEU A 187 1.36 19.27 -1.54
CA LEU A 187 1.51 17.94 -0.96
C LEU A 187 1.08 17.98 0.51
N ILE A 188 0.11 17.15 0.86
CA ILE A 188 -0.39 17.00 2.23
C ILE A 188 0.05 15.63 2.73
N GLY A 189 0.96 15.63 3.71
CA GLY A 189 1.60 14.44 4.26
C GLY A 189 3.08 14.36 3.92
N ALA A 190 3.88 13.93 4.91
CA ALA A 190 5.33 13.75 4.81
C ALA A 190 5.73 12.35 5.31
N GLY A 191 4.99 11.34 4.88
CA GLY A 191 5.34 9.94 5.02
C GLY A 191 6.08 9.42 3.79
N GLU A 192 6.40 8.13 3.74
CA GLU A 192 7.17 7.50 2.67
C GLU A 192 6.59 7.74 1.27
N MET A 193 5.25 7.60 1.12
CA MET A 193 4.56 7.87 -0.15
C MET A 193 4.61 9.34 -0.54
N GLY A 194 4.45 10.25 0.45
CA GLY A 194 4.57 11.69 0.25
C GLY A 194 5.98 12.11 -0.17
N GLU A 195 7.01 11.53 0.46
CA GLU A 195 8.41 11.75 0.06
C GLU A 195 8.69 11.28 -1.37
N ALA A 196 8.16 10.11 -1.76
CA ALA A 196 8.31 9.61 -3.12
C ALA A 196 7.61 10.54 -4.14
N ALA A 197 6.41 11.05 -3.81
CA ALA A 197 5.70 12.02 -4.64
C ALA A 197 6.48 13.34 -4.76
N ALA A 198 7.01 13.87 -3.65
CA ALA A 198 7.80 15.10 -3.65
C ALA A 198 9.06 14.99 -4.53
N ARG A 199 9.78 13.87 -4.44
CA ARG A 199 10.96 13.59 -5.31
C ARG A 199 10.58 13.54 -6.79
N SER A 200 9.44 12.92 -7.13
CA SER A 200 8.96 12.87 -8.52
C SER A 200 8.53 14.25 -9.04
N LEU A 201 7.93 15.08 -8.17
CA LEU A 201 7.52 16.45 -8.50
C LEU A 201 8.70 17.40 -8.67
N GLN A 202 9.79 17.22 -7.93
CA GLN A 202 10.98 18.07 -8.02
C GLN A 202 11.50 18.21 -9.45
N GLN A 203 11.41 17.13 -10.24
CA GLN A 203 11.88 17.11 -11.63
C GLN A 203 10.93 17.82 -12.62
N THR A 204 9.78 18.30 -12.16
CA THR A 204 8.74 18.86 -13.03
C THR A 204 8.74 20.39 -13.11
N GLY A 205 9.56 21.06 -12.29
CA GLY A 205 9.59 22.54 -12.21
C GLY A 205 8.34 23.14 -11.53
N THR A 206 7.54 22.33 -10.84
CA THR A 206 6.37 22.80 -10.09
C THR A 206 6.76 23.60 -8.84
N ASN A 207 5.92 24.55 -8.43
CA ASN A 207 6.05 25.22 -7.15
C ASN A 207 5.47 24.32 -6.05
N LEU A 208 6.32 23.48 -5.45
CA LEU A 208 5.93 22.50 -4.44
C LEU A 208 5.75 23.16 -3.07
N HIS A 209 4.53 23.06 -2.52
CA HIS A 209 4.23 23.40 -1.14
C HIS A 209 3.94 22.11 -0.36
N VAL A 210 4.51 21.99 0.83
CA VAL A 210 4.36 20.80 1.68
C VAL A 210 3.69 21.17 2.99
N ILE A 211 2.59 20.49 3.31
CA ILE A 211 1.88 20.59 4.58
C ILE A 211 1.92 19.24 5.28
N ASN A 212 2.25 19.22 6.55
CA ASN A 212 2.14 18.05 7.39
C ASN A 212 1.78 18.47 8.82
N ARG A 213 1.14 17.59 9.61
CA ARG A 213 0.83 17.82 11.02
C ARG A 213 2.09 18.11 11.83
N SER A 214 3.19 17.38 11.58
CA SER A 214 4.51 17.72 12.11
C SER A 214 5.17 18.74 11.18
N GLU A 215 5.34 19.97 11.64
CA GLU A 215 6.01 21.04 10.90
C GLU A 215 7.47 20.70 10.59
N GLU A 216 8.15 20.00 11.50
CA GLU A 216 9.51 19.54 11.33
C GLU A 216 9.65 18.60 10.12
N ARG A 217 8.75 17.59 10.00
CA ARG A 217 8.72 16.69 8.84
C ARG A 217 8.40 17.42 7.54
N ALA A 218 7.45 18.37 7.58
CA ALA A 218 7.13 19.18 6.41
C ALA A 218 8.34 19.99 5.95
N ARG A 219 9.10 20.59 6.88
CA ARG A 219 10.29 21.39 6.60
C ARG A 219 11.41 20.52 6.02
N ALA A 220 11.72 19.39 6.66
CA ALA A 220 12.77 18.48 6.19
C ALA A 220 12.46 17.97 4.76
N LEU A 221 11.20 17.60 4.48
CA LEU A 221 10.80 17.16 3.15
C LEU A 221 10.88 18.29 2.12
N ALA A 222 10.36 19.47 2.44
CA ALA A 222 10.38 20.61 1.54
C ALA A 222 11.84 21.01 1.18
N GLU A 223 12.74 21.07 2.15
CA GLU A 223 14.16 21.35 1.93
C GLU A 223 14.83 20.33 1.01
N SER A 224 14.52 19.03 1.18
CA SER A 224 15.09 17.95 0.35
C SER A 224 14.65 18.00 -1.11
N CYS A 225 13.51 18.65 -1.41
CA CYS A 225 12.90 18.69 -2.75
C CYS A 225 12.79 20.10 -3.34
N ALA A 226 13.55 21.07 -2.81
CA ALA A 226 13.50 22.48 -3.23
C ALA A 226 12.08 23.07 -3.19
N GLY A 227 11.24 22.58 -2.27
CA GLY A 227 9.88 23.04 -2.04
C GLY A 227 9.79 24.02 -0.87
N ARG A 228 8.57 24.35 -0.49
CA ARG A 228 8.26 25.25 0.63
C ARG A 228 7.39 24.54 1.66
N ALA A 229 7.84 24.44 2.90
CA ALA A 229 6.99 24.03 4.01
C ALA A 229 5.98 25.13 4.37
N VAL A 230 4.74 24.73 4.62
CA VAL A 230 3.65 25.64 4.98
C VAL A 230 2.99 25.14 6.27
N PRO A 231 2.70 26.01 7.23
CA PRO A 231 1.99 25.65 8.45
C PRO A 231 0.60 25.04 8.16
N TYR A 232 0.19 24.06 8.98
CA TYR A 232 -1.06 23.33 8.77
C TYR A 232 -2.31 24.24 8.80
N GLU A 233 -2.28 25.30 9.58
CA GLU A 233 -3.35 26.31 9.72
C GLU A 233 -3.64 27.02 8.40
N ARG A 234 -2.71 26.99 7.46
CA ARG A 234 -2.86 27.60 6.13
C ARG A 234 -3.47 26.66 5.10
N LEU A 235 -3.84 25.44 5.48
CA LEU A 235 -4.35 24.40 4.56
C LEU A 235 -5.44 24.96 3.63
N THR A 236 -6.46 25.63 4.15
CA THR A 236 -7.57 26.18 3.35
C THR A 236 -7.09 27.22 2.33
N THR A 237 -6.13 28.07 2.69
CA THR A 237 -5.56 29.07 1.79
C THR A 237 -4.74 28.42 0.69
N GLU A 238 -3.91 27.44 1.05
CA GLU A 238 -3.08 26.73 0.08
C GLU A 238 -3.92 25.91 -0.91
N LEU A 239 -5.00 25.25 -0.44
CA LEU A 239 -5.96 24.57 -1.29
C LEU A 239 -6.65 25.52 -2.28
N ALA A 240 -6.94 26.75 -1.84
CA ALA A 240 -7.54 27.75 -2.70
C ALA A 240 -6.60 28.18 -3.84
N ASP A 241 -5.32 28.14 -3.61
CA ASP A 241 -4.30 28.57 -4.58
C ASP A 241 -3.70 27.43 -5.41
N ALA A 242 -3.74 26.19 -4.93
CA ALA A 242 -3.17 25.03 -5.61
C ALA A 242 -3.87 24.74 -6.96
N ASP A 243 -3.12 24.23 -7.92
CA ASP A 243 -3.65 23.63 -9.15
C ASP A 243 -3.80 22.11 -8.99
N VAL A 244 -2.83 21.47 -8.34
CA VAL A 244 -2.78 20.05 -8.02
C VAL A 244 -2.61 19.88 -6.52
N VAL A 245 -3.32 18.92 -5.95
CA VAL A 245 -3.16 18.49 -4.55
C VAL A 245 -2.85 16.99 -4.55
N ILE A 246 -1.79 16.59 -3.89
CA ILE A 246 -1.51 15.17 -3.61
C ILE A 246 -1.67 14.98 -2.11
N VAL A 247 -2.50 14.01 -1.71
CA VAL A 247 -2.77 13.72 -0.30
C VAL A 247 -2.26 12.33 0.03
N SER A 248 -1.46 12.25 1.09
CA SER A 248 -0.76 11.03 1.51
C SER A 248 -0.46 11.06 2.99
N THR A 249 -1.48 10.94 3.84
CA THR A 249 -1.27 10.90 5.29
C THR A 249 -1.67 9.55 5.89
N ALA A 250 -1.33 9.32 7.14
CA ALA A 250 -1.80 8.17 7.92
C ALA A 250 -2.99 8.56 8.83
N SER A 251 -3.82 9.51 8.40
CA SER A 251 -4.97 9.94 9.19
C SER A 251 -6.05 8.87 9.17
N PRO A 252 -6.63 8.50 10.33
CA PRO A 252 -7.78 7.60 10.36
C PRO A 252 -9.11 8.29 9.98
N LYS A 253 -9.05 9.58 9.63
CA LYS A 253 -10.22 10.40 9.30
C LYS A 253 -9.93 11.25 8.08
N PHE A 254 -10.96 11.54 7.30
CA PHE A 254 -10.86 12.46 6.18
C PHE A 254 -10.29 13.81 6.59
N ILE A 255 -9.31 14.28 5.84
CA ILE A 255 -8.68 15.60 5.98
C ILE A 255 -9.43 16.61 5.11
N LEU A 256 -9.70 16.23 3.85
CA LEU A 256 -10.46 17.08 2.93
C LEU A 256 -11.94 16.70 2.96
N THR A 257 -12.70 17.42 3.78
CA THR A 257 -14.15 17.20 3.93
C THR A 257 -14.97 18.22 3.11
N PRO A 258 -16.24 17.93 2.78
CA PRO A 258 -17.11 18.89 2.08
C PRO A 258 -17.22 20.22 2.80
N GLU A 259 -17.23 20.23 4.14
CA GLU A 259 -17.34 21.45 4.95
C GLU A 259 -16.12 22.37 4.73
N LEU A 260 -14.91 21.81 4.78
CA LEU A 260 -13.67 22.54 4.50
C LEU A 260 -13.65 23.00 3.04
N MET A 261 -13.98 22.11 2.10
CA MET A 261 -13.88 22.38 0.67
C MET A 261 -14.89 23.40 0.15
N LYS A 262 -16.04 23.60 0.82
CA LYS A 262 -17.01 24.66 0.46
C LYS A 262 -16.38 26.05 0.41
N SER A 263 -15.54 26.40 1.38
CA SER A 263 -14.85 27.69 1.41
C SER A 263 -13.77 27.80 0.34
N VAL A 264 -13.03 26.70 0.10
CA VAL A 264 -12.00 26.58 -0.94
C VAL A 264 -12.60 26.80 -2.32
N VAL A 265 -13.63 26.05 -2.69
CA VAL A 265 -14.29 26.13 -4.01
C VAL A 265 -14.82 27.55 -4.28
N ARG A 266 -15.42 28.19 -3.29
CA ARG A 266 -15.90 29.60 -3.44
C ARG A 266 -14.76 30.57 -3.78
N SER A 267 -13.63 30.45 -3.08
CA SER A 267 -12.49 31.34 -3.28
C SER A 267 -11.80 31.14 -4.63
N ARG A 268 -11.90 29.95 -5.22
CA ARG A 268 -11.27 29.57 -6.49
C ARG A 268 -11.94 30.17 -7.73
N ARG A 269 -13.13 30.78 -7.61
CA ARG A 269 -13.83 31.44 -8.74
C ARG A 269 -13.92 30.55 -9.99
N ARG A 270 -14.31 29.29 -9.86
CA ARG A 270 -14.41 28.26 -10.91
C ARG A 270 -13.07 27.75 -11.47
N ARG A 271 -11.92 28.07 -10.89
CA ARG A 271 -10.68 27.39 -11.29
C ARG A 271 -10.77 25.92 -10.88
N PRO A 272 -10.49 24.97 -11.77
CA PRO A 272 -10.52 23.56 -11.44
C PRO A 272 -9.45 23.22 -10.39
N LEU A 273 -9.74 22.26 -9.52
CA LEU A 273 -8.83 21.69 -8.54
C LEU A 273 -8.74 20.21 -8.79
N PHE A 274 -7.52 19.72 -8.98
CA PHE A 274 -7.24 18.30 -9.12
C PHE A 274 -6.63 17.77 -7.83
N ILE A 275 -7.28 16.77 -7.25
CA ILE A 275 -6.87 16.14 -6.00
C ILE A 275 -6.54 14.68 -6.32
N ILE A 276 -5.38 14.22 -5.92
CA ILE A 276 -4.92 12.85 -6.06
C ILE A 276 -4.68 12.30 -4.66
N ASP A 277 -5.58 11.41 -4.23
CA ASP A 277 -5.54 10.77 -2.92
C ASP A 277 -4.83 9.41 -3.04
N ILE A 278 -3.61 9.35 -2.51
CA ILE A 278 -2.82 8.11 -2.48
C ILE A 278 -2.78 7.47 -1.08
N ALA A 279 -3.59 7.98 -0.16
CA ALA A 279 -3.71 7.45 1.20
C ALA A 279 -4.69 6.28 1.28
N VAL A 280 -4.39 5.33 2.17
CA VAL A 280 -5.34 4.29 2.61
C VAL A 280 -5.18 4.12 4.13
N PRO A 281 -6.21 4.42 4.92
CA PRO A 281 -7.53 4.94 4.53
C PRO A 281 -7.46 6.28 3.76
N ARG A 282 -8.49 6.57 2.95
CA ARG A 282 -8.55 7.80 2.17
C ARG A 282 -8.53 9.04 3.05
N ASP A 283 -7.80 10.05 2.61
CA ASP A 283 -7.75 11.37 3.24
C ASP A 283 -8.85 12.31 2.72
N VAL A 284 -9.43 12.01 1.55
CA VAL A 284 -10.46 12.81 0.89
C VAL A 284 -11.83 12.14 1.05
N ASP A 285 -12.78 12.86 1.62
CA ASP A 285 -14.16 12.40 1.70
C ASP A 285 -14.74 12.23 0.28
N PRO A 286 -15.30 11.06 -0.08
CA PRO A 286 -15.83 10.80 -1.44
C PRO A 286 -16.83 11.84 -1.92
N ARG A 287 -17.57 12.47 -1.01
CA ARG A 287 -18.53 13.54 -1.33
C ARG A 287 -17.87 14.80 -1.93
N VAL A 288 -16.55 14.96 -1.75
CA VAL A 288 -15.78 16.06 -2.35
C VAL A 288 -15.72 15.95 -3.87
N ALA A 289 -15.71 14.73 -4.42
CA ALA A 289 -15.75 14.49 -5.87
C ALA A 289 -17.02 15.02 -6.56
N ASN A 290 -18.10 15.20 -5.79
CA ASN A 290 -19.38 15.74 -6.31
C ASN A 290 -19.42 17.28 -6.31
N MET A 291 -18.34 17.95 -5.91
CA MET A 291 -18.30 19.41 -5.87
C MET A 291 -17.89 20.00 -7.22
N ASP A 292 -18.46 21.15 -7.57
CA ASP A 292 -18.18 21.82 -8.84
C ASP A 292 -16.71 22.17 -9.00
N ASN A 293 -16.13 21.81 -10.16
CA ASN A 293 -14.74 22.05 -10.53
C ASN A 293 -13.71 21.42 -9.59
N VAL A 294 -14.07 20.34 -8.88
CA VAL A 294 -13.16 19.50 -8.10
C VAL A 294 -13.10 18.12 -8.77
N PHE A 295 -11.91 17.67 -9.06
CA PHE A 295 -11.65 16.37 -9.67
C PHE A 295 -10.83 15.57 -8.68
N VAL A 296 -11.36 14.47 -8.20
CA VAL A 296 -10.69 13.60 -7.22
C VAL A 296 -10.35 12.30 -7.92
N TYR A 297 -9.11 11.89 -7.78
CA TYR A 297 -8.59 10.59 -8.21
C TYR A 297 -8.03 9.87 -6.99
N ASP A 298 -8.39 8.63 -6.80
CA ASP A 298 -7.86 7.81 -5.71
C ASP A 298 -6.84 6.77 -6.22
N VAL A 299 -6.39 5.90 -5.33
CA VAL A 299 -5.38 4.89 -5.64
C VAL A 299 -5.85 3.89 -6.71
N ASP A 300 -7.17 3.64 -6.81
CA ASP A 300 -7.72 2.72 -7.80
C ASP A 300 -7.80 3.37 -9.20
N ASP A 301 -8.08 4.66 -9.28
CA ASP A 301 -8.00 5.41 -10.55
C ASP A 301 -6.57 5.41 -11.12
N LEU A 302 -5.55 5.40 -10.25
CA LEU A 302 -4.15 5.32 -10.67
C LEU A 302 -3.79 3.95 -11.28
N GLN A 303 -4.55 2.90 -10.99
CA GLN A 303 -4.34 1.57 -11.57
C GLN A 303 -4.46 1.62 -13.10
N GLN A 304 -5.44 2.32 -13.64
CA GLN A 304 -5.62 2.44 -15.09
C GLN A 304 -4.41 3.10 -15.77
N VAL A 305 -3.80 4.08 -15.10
CA VAL A 305 -2.58 4.74 -15.62
C VAL A 305 -1.37 3.79 -15.53
N ALA A 306 -1.32 2.93 -14.50
CA ALA A 306 -0.26 1.92 -14.33
C ALA A 306 -0.32 0.83 -15.40
N GLU A 307 -1.52 0.39 -15.78
CA GLU A 307 -1.73 -0.69 -16.75
C GLU A 307 -1.20 -0.35 -18.15
N GLU A 308 -1.21 0.92 -18.55
CA GLU A 308 -0.60 1.38 -19.82
C GLU A 308 0.92 1.07 -19.89
N ASN A 309 1.59 0.92 -18.74
CA ASN A 309 3.02 0.63 -18.63
C ASN A 309 3.34 -0.87 -18.49
N LEU A 310 2.33 -1.75 -18.37
CA LEU A 310 2.53 -3.19 -18.10
C LEU A 310 3.19 -3.95 -19.26
N ALA A 311 2.93 -3.59 -20.51
CA ALA A 311 3.46 -4.32 -21.68
C ALA A 311 5.00 -4.35 -21.71
N VAL A 312 5.66 -3.29 -21.25
CA VAL A 312 7.12 -3.19 -21.20
C VAL A 312 7.70 -4.13 -20.12
N ARG A 313 6.96 -4.42 -19.06
CA ARG A 313 7.41 -5.19 -17.90
C ARG A 313 7.07 -6.68 -17.96
N ALA A 314 6.23 -7.10 -18.91
CA ALA A 314 5.79 -8.50 -19.01
C ALA A 314 6.96 -9.49 -19.13
N ARG A 315 8.03 -9.11 -19.85
CA ARG A 315 9.21 -9.95 -20.00
C ARG A 315 9.98 -10.12 -18.69
N GLU A 316 10.18 -9.02 -17.97
CA GLU A 316 10.89 -9.03 -16.69
C GLU A 316 10.09 -9.75 -15.60
N ALA A 317 8.76 -9.61 -15.62
CA ALA A 317 7.87 -10.37 -14.76
C ALA A 317 7.97 -11.87 -15.01
N ALA A 318 8.06 -12.32 -16.27
CA ALA A 318 8.26 -13.74 -16.61
C ALA A 318 9.60 -14.30 -16.14
N LEU A 319 10.66 -13.47 -16.14
CA LEU A 319 11.95 -13.85 -15.57
C LEU A 319 11.87 -13.99 -14.05
N ALA A 320 11.23 -13.03 -13.40
CA ALA A 320 11.02 -13.04 -11.95
C ALA A 320 10.19 -14.25 -11.49
N GLU A 321 9.13 -14.63 -12.23
CA GLU A 321 8.33 -15.83 -11.93
C GLU A 321 9.18 -17.11 -11.95
N ARG A 322 10.14 -17.24 -12.88
CA ARG A 322 11.05 -18.40 -12.89
C ARG A 322 11.94 -18.46 -11.65
N ILE A 323 12.45 -17.32 -11.19
CA ILE A 323 13.23 -17.25 -9.95
C ILE A 323 12.37 -17.68 -8.76
N ILE A 324 11.09 -17.25 -8.73
CA ILE A 324 10.16 -17.66 -7.68
C ILE A 324 9.95 -19.18 -7.68
N GLU A 325 9.75 -19.82 -8.83
CA GLU A 325 9.57 -21.27 -8.90
C GLU A 325 10.84 -22.03 -8.43
N GLU A 326 12.04 -21.57 -8.77
CA GLU A 326 13.30 -22.14 -8.26
C GLU A 326 13.36 -22.06 -6.72
N GLU A 327 12.98 -20.92 -6.14
CA GLU A 327 12.98 -20.71 -4.69
C GLU A 327 11.89 -21.52 -3.98
N LEU A 328 10.73 -21.74 -4.64
CA LEU A 328 9.69 -22.62 -4.16
C LEU A 328 10.14 -24.08 -4.09
N ASP A 329 10.90 -24.55 -5.09
CA ASP A 329 11.47 -25.89 -5.08
C ASP A 329 12.45 -26.06 -3.91
N ALA A 330 13.30 -25.06 -3.68
CA ALA A 330 14.22 -25.04 -2.55
C ALA A 330 13.48 -25.02 -1.20
N PHE A 331 12.43 -24.22 -1.06
CA PHE A 331 11.59 -24.18 0.13
C PHE A 331 10.89 -25.53 0.38
N SER A 332 10.35 -26.12 -0.67
CA SER A 332 9.67 -27.43 -0.61
C SER A 332 10.63 -28.56 -0.20
N ALA A 333 11.88 -28.52 -0.67
CA ALA A 333 12.92 -29.46 -0.26
C ALA A 333 13.26 -29.31 1.23
N TRP A 334 13.41 -28.06 1.71
CA TRP A 334 13.61 -27.78 3.14
C TRP A 334 12.42 -28.28 3.97
N ARG A 335 11.18 -28.01 3.56
CA ARG A 335 9.98 -28.45 4.27
C ARG A 335 9.93 -29.98 4.40
N ARG A 336 10.23 -30.71 3.32
CA ARG A 336 10.33 -32.18 3.36
C ARG A 336 11.41 -32.69 4.31
N SER A 337 12.53 -31.97 4.46
CA SER A 337 13.58 -32.38 5.42
C SER A 337 13.13 -32.32 6.87
N LEU A 338 12.17 -31.42 7.20
CA LEU A 338 11.57 -31.35 8.54
C LEU A 338 10.64 -32.52 8.84
N GLU A 339 10.07 -33.17 7.81
CA GLU A 339 9.21 -34.34 7.95
C GLU A 339 10.00 -35.61 8.24
N LEU A 340 11.27 -35.62 7.87
CA LEU A 340 12.17 -36.76 8.00
C LEU A 340 13.02 -36.70 9.28
N ALA A 341 13.00 -35.59 10.00
CA ALA A 341 13.75 -35.34 11.24
C ALA A 341 12.86 -35.50 12.49
#